data_829a768671ea8f81fd584d67273b5c7e
#
_entry.id   829a768671ea8f81fd584d67273b5c7e
#
_cell.length_a   1.000
_cell.length_b   1.000
_cell.length_c   1.000
_cell.angle_alpha   90.00
_cell.angle_beta   90.00
_cell.angle_gamma   90.00
#
_symmetry.space_group_name_H-M   'P 1'
#
loop_
_entity.id
_entity.type
_entity.pdbx_description
1 polymer ?
#
loop_
_entity_poly.entity_id
_entity_poly.type
_entity_poly.pdbx_seq_one_letter_code
_entity_poly.pdbx_strand_id
1 'polypeptide(L)'
;MKDWWQDKFPQGRQNLVITDSQGYPIQIAYGEKGAGKPLILLHGLGSWSYNWRHSIEPLSQYFRVICCDFKCFGFSEKPVSRREETGHQIIELKRIIQSLCNEPPIIVAESIGALISLGLAGIDPHLIGRLVVINAPIFTEILPHWAMGLLAQTPIEIIHAIDNLRLAYWFAPLVREVMGTERRKVLYNPSLLTEEDIYWITYPFIEIPGTLVKVAEELQIAAKEIENLRINQPSMLKNIQNNLKNIECPTLVLWGDQDSWFPPSHGEKLHQYLPNSRLQILKNCYHDASTGSADVVNAAILEFLKDTNFC
;
A
#
# COMPACT_ATOMS: atom_id res chain seq x y z
N MET A 1 12.12 6.50 21.43
CA MET A 1 12.27 7.14 20.11
C MET A 1 11.29 8.30 19.99
N LYS A 2 11.64 9.33 19.21
CA LYS A 2 10.72 10.41 18.89
C LYS A 2 9.58 9.87 18.03
N ASP A 3 8.36 10.39 18.21
CA ASP A 3 7.21 9.97 17.38
C ASP A 3 7.48 10.31 15.91
N TRP A 4 7.41 9.30 15.04
CA TRP A 4 7.72 9.46 13.62
C TRP A 4 6.80 10.46 12.91
N TRP A 5 5.51 10.46 13.26
CA TRP A 5 4.55 11.41 12.67
C TRP A 5 4.89 12.85 13.03
N GLN A 6 5.29 13.10 14.28
CA GLN A 6 5.71 14.42 14.75
C GLN A 6 7.03 14.88 14.12
N ASP A 7 7.90 13.92 13.74
CA ASP A 7 9.15 14.23 13.06
C ASP A 7 8.96 14.59 11.59
N LYS A 8 8.04 13.91 10.90
CA LYS A 8 7.86 14.00 9.44
C LYS A 8 6.84 15.05 9.00
N PHE A 9 5.81 15.29 9.79
CA PHE A 9 4.69 16.15 9.40
C PHE A 9 4.54 17.33 10.36
N PRO A 10 4.33 18.56 9.84
CA PRO A 10 4.22 19.77 10.66
C PRO A 10 3.14 19.70 11.75
N GLN A 11 2.02 19.02 11.47
CA GLN A 11 0.91 18.84 12.42
C GLN A 11 0.92 17.45 13.07
N GLY A 12 2.00 16.66 12.84
CA GLY A 12 2.07 15.28 13.30
C GLY A 12 1.00 14.38 12.67
N ARG A 13 0.58 13.34 13.39
CA ARG A 13 -0.50 12.46 12.97
C ARG A 13 -1.85 13.13 13.18
N GLN A 14 -2.64 13.15 12.12
CA GLN A 14 -4.02 13.59 12.10
C GLN A 14 -4.97 12.39 11.95
N ASN A 15 -6.23 12.56 12.30
CA ASN A 15 -7.28 11.56 12.14
C ASN A 15 -8.41 12.11 11.28
N LEU A 16 -8.74 11.39 10.22
CA LEU A 16 -9.89 11.62 9.37
C LEU A 16 -10.97 10.61 9.71
N VAL A 17 -12.18 11.05 9.98
CA VAL A 17 -13.33 10.15 10.11
C VAL A 17 -14.02 10.01 8.76
N ILE A 18 -14.08 8.78 8.25
CA ILE A 18 -14.88 8.43 7.08
C ILE A 18 -15.93 7.41 7.47
N THR A 19 -16.94 7.22 6.63
CA THR A 19 -17.81 6.04 6.72
C THR A 19 -17.10 4.88 6.00
N ASP A 20 -16.97 3.71 6.58
CA ASP A 20 -16.36 2.55 5.92
C ASP A 20 -17.32 1.86 4.93
N SER A 21 -16.84 0.85 4.21
CA SER A 21 -17.64 0.11 3.22
C SER A 21 -18.91 -0.49 3.78
N GLN A 22 -18.93 -0.81 5.08
CA GLN A 22 -20.07 -1.39 5.81
C GLN A 22 -21.01 -0.35 6.43
N GLY A 23 -20.73 0.94 6.24
CA GLY A 23 -21.59 2.03 6.73
C GLY A 23 -21.26 2.56 8.12
N TYR A 24 -20.15 2.16 8.73
CA TYR A 24 -19.74 2.61 10.07
C TYR A 24 -18.69 3.73 10.01
N PRO A 25 -18.75 4.69 10.95
CA PRO A 25 -17.68 5.67 11.08
C PRO A 25 -16.39 4.96 11.50
N ILE A 26 -15.27 5.37 10.89
CA ILE A 26 -13.95 4.83 11.16
C ILE A 26 -12.88 5.90 11.07
N GLN A 27 -11.85 5.79 11.90
CA GLN A 27 -10.72 6.73 11.92
C GLN A 27 -9.60 6.24 11.01
N ILE A 28 -9.19 7.11 10.09
CA ILE A 28 -8.04 6.95 9.20
C ILE A 28 -6.93 7.86 9.70
N ALA A 29 -5.78 7.29 10.02
CA ALA A 29 -4.59 8.05 10.38
C ALA A 29 -3.92 8.58 9.12
N TYR A 30 -3.56 9.86 9.12
CA TYR A 30 -2.83 10.48 8.03
C TYR A 30 -1.90 11.59 8.53
N GLY A 31 -0.99 12.00 7.67
CA GLY A 31 -0.17 13.20 7.86
C GLY A 31 0.03 13.89 6.53
N GLU A 32 0.21 15.21 6.55
CA GLU A 32 0.43 15.98 5.35
C GLU A 32 1.58 17.00 5.48
N LYS A 33 2.28 17.21 4.36
CA LYS A 33 3.40 18.15 4.26
C LYS A 33 3.46 18.79 2.87
N GLY A 34 3.87 20.04 2.81
CA GLY A 34 3.98 20.81 1.57
C GLY A 34 2.69 21.53 1.22
N ALA A 35 2.62 22.04 0.00
CA ALA A 35 1.48 22.80 -0.51
C ALA A 35 1.29 22.57 -2.02
N GLY A 36 0.16 23.01 -2.57
CA GLY A 36 -0.17 22.85 -3.99
C GLY A 36 -1.04 21.62 -4.28
N LYS A 37 -0.85 21.03 -5.46
CA LYS A 37 -1.67 19.89 -5.93
C LYS A 37 -1.55 18.70 -4.96
N PRO A 38 -2.68 18.09 -4.56
CA PRO A 38 -2.64 16.96 -3.65
C PRO A 38 -1.97 15.73 -4.30
N LEU A 39 -1.05 15.11 -3.56
CA LEU A 39 -0.37 13.88 -3.89
C LEU A 39 -0.50 12.91 -2.72
N ILE A 40 -1.23 11.80 -2.94
CA ILE A 40 -1.47 10.80 -1.91
C ILE A 40 -0.51 9.63 -2.09
N LEU A 41 0.19 9.25 -1.03
CA LEU A 41 1.10 8.10 -0.96
C LEU A 41 0.39 6.95 -0.26
N LEU A 42 0.28 5.79 -0.94
CA LEU A 42 -0.43 4.61 -0.47
C LEU A 42 0.50 3.41 -0.33
N HIS A 43 0.53 2.83 0.85
CA HIS A 43 1.40 1.72 1.23
C HIS A 43 0.89 0.34 0.80
N GLY A 44 1.76 -0.68 0.90
CA GLY A 44 1.45 -2.08 0.66
C GLY A 44 0.83 -2.82 1.85
N LEU A 45 0.51 -4.11 1.65
CA LEU A 45 -0.03 -5.00 2.67
C LEU A 45 0.93 -5.13 3.87
N GLY A 46 0.39 -5.07 5.08
CA GLY A 46 1.18 -5.19 6.30
C GLY A 46 2.16 -4.04 6.55
N SER A 47 2.06 -2.98 5.77
CA SER A 47 2.85 -1.75 5.90
C SER A 47 1.97 -0.59 6.40
N TRP A 48 2.52 0.62 6.40
CA TRP A 48 1.87 1.86 6.78
C TRP A 48 2.64 3.06 6.21
N SER A 49 2.25 4.28 6.49
CA SER A 49 2.82 5.51 5.94
C SER A 49 4.35 5.62 6.07
N TYR A 50 4.96 4.91 7.02
CA TYR A 50 6.41 4.82 7.19
C TYR A 50 7.15 4.31 5.94
N ASN A 51 6.46 3.55 5.09
CA ASN A 51 7.03 3.07 3.82
C ASN A 51 7.54 4.22 2.95
N TRP A 52 6.89 5.39 3.06
CA TRP A 52 7.17 6.57 2.26
C TRP A 52 8.14 7.57 2.91
N ARG A 53 8.80 7.20 4.04
CA ARG A 53 9.68 8.09 4.83
C ARG A 53 10.75 8.81 4.01
N HIS A 54 11.22 8.21 2.92
CA HIS A 54 12.22 8.77 2.02
C HIS A 54 11.63 9.55 0.85
N SER A 55 10.31 9.53 0.66
CA SER A 55 9.61 10.21 -0.44
C SER A 55 8.89 11.49 0.01
N ILE A 56 8.52 11.58 1.30
CA ILE A 56 7.77 12.73 1.84
C ILE A 56 8.53 14.04 1.60
N GLU A 57 9.80 14.11 2.01
CA GLU A 57 10.59 15.33 1.93
C GLU A 57 10.81 15.80 0.49
N PRO A 58 11.33 14.99 -0.45
CA PRO A 58 11.56 15.44 -1.81
C PRO A 58 10.28 15.80 -2.56
N LEU A 59 9.17 15.07 -2.33
CA LEU A 59 7.91 15.35 -3.02
C LEU A 59 7.17 16.55 -2.44
N SER A 60 7.28 16.81 -1.13
CA SER A 60 6.62 17.94 -0.47
C SER A 60 7.17 19.32 -0.87
N GLN A 61 8.30 19.36 -1.56
CA GLN A 61 8.82 20.57 -2.18
C GLN A 61 7.95 21.08 -3.34
N TYR A 62 7.17 20.18 -3.96
CA TYR A 62 6.39 20.47 -5.16
C TYR A 62 4.88 20.25 -4.99
N PHE A 63 4.49 19.43 -4.02
CA PHE A 63 3.12 18.95 -3.85
C PHE A 63 2.68 19.04 -2.38
N ARG A 64 1.37 19.10 -2.17
CA ARG A 64 0.78 18.78 -0.88
C ARG A 64 0.76 17.26 -0.73
N VAL A 65 1.81 16.70 -0.13
CA VAL A 65 1.96 15.26 0.09
C VAL A 65 1.12 14.82 1.26
N ILE A 66 0.28 13.82 1.05
CA ILE A 66 -0.59 13.21 2.05
C ILE A 66 -0.20 11.74 2.14
N CYS A 67 0.22 11.28 3.32
CA CYS A 67 0.40 9.86 3.63
C CYS A 67 -0.76 9.41 4.50
N CYS A 68 -1.48 8.36 4.09
CA CYS A 68 -2.54 7.79 4.91
C CYS A 68 -2.32 6.29 5.11
N ASP A 69 -2.67 5.82 6.30
CA ASP A 69 -2.74 4.40 6.60
C ASP A 69 -4.12 3.90 6.18
N PHE A 70 -4.19 2.85 5.36
CA PHE A 70 -5.46 2.20 5.10
C PHE A 70 -6.11 1.70 6.39
N LYS A 71 -7.46 1.62 6.41
CA LYS A 71 -8.17 0.94 7.50
C LYS A 71 -7.52 -0.41 7.76
N CYS A 72 -7.42 -0.83 9.00
CA CYS A 72 -6.79 -2.07 9.44
C CYS A 72 -5.26 -2.05 9.48
N PHE A 73 -4.59 -1.03 8.95
CA PHE A 73 -3.13 -0.93 8.94
C PHE A 73 -2.62 0.25 9.76
N GLY A 74 -1.33 0.23 10.06
CA GLY A 74 -0.62 1.31 10.73
C GLY A 74 -1.34 1.82 11.98
N PHE A 75 -1.62 3.10 12.00
CA PHE A 75 -2.32 3.79 13.09
C PHE A 75 -3.81 4.04 12.82
N SER A 76 -4.33 3.64 11.66
CA SER A 76 -5.76 3.65 11.39
C SER A 76 -6.51 2.61 12.23
N GLU A 77 -7.80 2.83 12.40
CA GLU A 77 -8.66 1.98 13.23
C GLU A 77 -8.73 0.54 12.72
N LYS A 78 -8.83 -0.40 13.67
CA LYS A 78 -8.86 -1.85 13.45
C LYS A 78 -10.13 -2.44 14.08
N PRO A 79 -11.26 -2.45 13.35
CA PRO A 79 -12.52 -2.95 13.89
C PRO A 79 -12.52 -4.48 14.00
N VAL A 80 -11.84 -5.03 15.03
CA VAL A 80 -11.67 -6.48 15.24
C VAL A 80 -12.99 -7.23 15.53
N SER A 81 -14.07 -6.52 15.85
CA SER A 81 -15.40 -7.09 16.09
C SER A 81 -16.15 -7.47 14.80
N ARG A 82 -15.68 -7.07 13.64
CA ARG A 82 -16.28 -7.35 12.33
C ARG A 82 -15.21 -7.69 11.31
N ARG A 83 -15.56 -8.60 10.40
CA ARG A 83 -14.71 -8.97 9.28
C ARG A 83 -14.79 -7.95 8.16
N GLU A 84 -13.69 -7.79 7.45
CA GLU A 84 -13.64 -6.98 6.25
C GLU A 84 -14.25 -7.72 5.05
N GLU A 85 -14.77 -6.94 4.10
CA GLU A 85 -15.31 -7.45 2.84
C GLU A 85 -14.30 -7.22 1.72
N THR A 86 -14.33 -8.09 0.72
CA THR A 86 -13.49 -7.93 -0.48
C THR A 86 -13.76 -6.58 -1.15
N GLY A 87 -12.69 -5.84 -1.42
CA GLY A 87 -12.78 -4.53 -2.11
C GLY A 87 -13.17 -3.35 -1.22
N HIS A 88 -13.32 -3.54 0.11
CA HIS A 88 -13.64 -2.46 1.04
C HIS A 88 -12.69 -1.26 0.90
N GLN A 89 -11.40 -1.50 0.70
CA GLN A 89 -10.38 -0.45 0.61
C GLN A 89 -10.55 0.45 -0.62
N ILE A 90 -11.14 -0.05 -1.72
CA ILE A 90 -11.45 0.76 -2.91
C ILE A 90 -12.51 1.82 -2.56
N ILE A 91 -13.55 1.42 -1.83
CA ILE A 91 -14.62 2.31 -1.39
C ILE A 91 -14.08 3.33 -0.39
N GLU A 92 -13.25 2.89 0.53
CA GLU A 92 -12.63 3.73 1.56
C GLU A 92 -11.64 4.72 0.96
N LEU A 93 -10.81 4.31 -0.01
CA LEU A 93 -9.93 5.22 -0.73
C LEU A 93 -10.71 6.33 -1.45
N LYS A 94 -11.83 5.99 -2.10
CA LYS A 94 -12.73 6.99 -2.69
C LYS A 94 -13.14 8.04 -1.66
N ARG A 95 -13.57 7.63 -0.48
CA ARG A 95 -14.01 8.51 0.61
C ARG A 95 -12.86 9.35 1.20
N ILE A 96 -11.67 8.77 1.33
CA ILE A 96 -10.47 9.48 1.74
C ILE A 96 -10.16 10.61 0.74
N ILE A 97 -10.15 10.33 -0.56
CA ILE A 97 -9.91 11.33 -1.60
C ILE A 97 -10.96 12.44 -1.52
N GLN A 98 -12.24 12.09 -1.47
CA GLN A 98 -13.35 13.06 -1.41
C GLN A 98 -13.32 13.94 -0.15
N SER A 99 -12.73 13.44 0.95
CA SER A 99 -12.64 14.19 2.21
C SER A 99 -11.39 15.08 2.28
N LEU A 100 -10.27 14.67 1.69
CA LEU A 100 -8.98 15.38 1.80
C LEU A 100 -8.65 16.24 0.58
N CYS A 101 -9.30 16.02 -0.58
CA CYS A 101 -8.93 16.67 -1.82
C CYS A 101 -10.11 17.41 -2.46
N ASN A 102 -9.89 18.67 -2.87
CA ASN A 102 -10.86 19.49 -3.58
C ASN A 102 -10.75 19.36 -5.11
N GLU A 103 -9.74 18.64 -5.59
CA GLU A 103 -9.47 18.35 -7.00
C GLU A 103 -8.95 16.91 -7.13
N PRO A 104 -9.01 16.29 -8.32
CA PRO A 104 -8.45 14.96 -8.55
C PRO A 104 -6.96 14.92 -8.19
N PRO A 105 -6.56 14.12 -7.17
CA PRO A 105 -5.18 14.05 -6.71
C PRO A 105 -4.29 13.25 -7.66
N ILE A 106 -2.99 13.40 -7.45
CA ILE A 106 -1.99 12.44 -7.88
C ILE A 106 -1.98 11.32 -6.87
N ILE A 107 -2.05 10.06 -7.32
CA ILE A 107 -1.87 8.88 -6.47
C ILE A 107 -0.53 8.23 -6.79
N VAL A 108 0.27 7.99 -5.76
CA VAL A 108 1.49 7.17 -5.85
C VAL A 108 1.32 6.00 -4.90
N ALA A 109 1.31 4.80 -5.44
CA ALA A 109 0.91 3.62 -4.69
C ALA A 109 1.81 2.42 -4.98
N GLU A 110 2.13 1.64 -3.95
CA GLU A 110 2.96 0.45 -4.04
C GLU A 110 2.19 -0.81 -3.65
N SER A 111 2.45 -1.92 -4.36
CA SER A 111 1.92 -3.25 -4.05
C SER A 111 0.38 -3.25 -3.96
N ILE A 112 -0.22 -3.66 -2.83
CA ILE A 112 -1.68 -3.68 -2.65
C ILE A 112 -2.29 -2.27 -2.79
N GLY A 113 -1.58 -1.22 -2.37
CA GLY A 113 -2.02 0.17 -2.59
C GLY A 113 -2.18 0.48 -4.07
N ALA A 114 -1.27 -0.02 -4.92
CA ALA A 114 -1.35 0.11 -6.38
C ALA A 114 -2.55 -0.66 -6.95
N LEU A 115 -2.82 -1.88 -6.46
CA LEU A 115 -3.97 -2.68 -6.86
C LEU A 115 -5.30 -1.96 -6.53
N ILE A 116 -5.42 -1.41 -5.32
CA ILE A 116 -6.59 -0.66 -4.87
C ILE A 116 -6.79 0.59 -5.73
N SER A 117 -5.71 1.31 -6.04
CA SER A 117 -5.74 2.52 -6.87
C SER A 117 -6.15 2.22 -8.31
N LEU A 118 -5.66 1.12 -8.90
CA LEU A 118 -6.11 0.63 -10.21
C LEU A 118 -7.59 0.27 -10.19
N GLY A 119 -8.04 -0.40 -9.11
CA GLY A 119 -9.46 -0.73 -8.92
C GLY A 119 -10.34 0.51 -8.90
N LEU A 120 -9.93 1.54 -8.14
CA LEU A 120 -10.67 2.79 -8.05
C LEU A 120 -10.67 3.56 -9.38
N ALA A 121 -9.50 3.70 -10.02
CA ALA A 121 -9.38 4.39 -11.30
C ALA A 121 -10.21 3.74 -12.42
N GLY A 122 -10.35 2.40 -12.39
CA GLY A 122 -11.14 1.66 -13.37
C GLY A 122 -12.67 1.80 -13.20
N ILE A 123 -13.16 2.14 -12.00
CA ILE A 123 -14.60 2.32 -11.71
C ILE A 123 -15.00 3.78 -11.60
N ASP A 124 -14.08 4.69 -11.34
CA ASP A 124 -14.30 6.14 -11.25
C ASP A 124 -13.13 6.90 -11.91
N PRO A 125 -13.08 6.91 -13.27
CA PRO A 125 -11.92 7.40 -14.02
C PRO A 125 -11.58 8.88 -13.77
N HIS A 126 -12.55 9.70 -13.35
CA HIS A 126 -12.35 11.13 -13.15
C HIS A 126 -11.89 11.50 -11.74
N LEU A 127 -11.88 10.54 -10.82
CA LEU A 127 -11.53 10.81 -9.42
C LEU A 127 -10.03 10.97 -9.20
N ILE A 128 -9.20 10.38 -10.06
CA ILE A 128 -7.74 10.39 -9.97
C ILE A 128 -7.17 11.20 -11.13
N GLY A 129 -6.38 12.24 -10.83
CA GLY A 129 -5.80 13.10 -11.85
C GLY A 129 -4.61 12.47 -12.58
N ARG A 130 -3.70 11.84 -11.85
CA ARG A 130 -2.57 11.05 -12.36
C ARG A 130 -2.29 9.88 -11.41
N LEU A 131 -1.82 8.78 -11.97
CA LEU A 131 -1.58 7.56 -11.21
C LEU A 131 -0.13 7.07 -11.40
N VAL A 132 0.54 6.74 -10.30
CA VAL A 132 1.82 6.03 -10.31
C VAL A 132 1.63 4.72 -9.55
N VAL A 133 1.83 3.60 -10.21
CA VAL A 133 1.70 2.26 -9.64
C VAL A 133 3.06 1.56 -9.62
N ILE A 134 3.41 1.00 -8.46
CA ILE A 134 4.70 0.37 -8.23
C ILE A 134 4.46 -1.09 -7.82
N ASN A 135 5.01 -2.04 -8.55
CA ASN A 135 5.00 -3.48 -8.21
C ASN A 135 3.61 -4.02 -7.85
N ALA A 136 2.59 -3.72 -8.65
CA ALA A 136 1.19 -4.06 -8.37
C ALA A 136 0.90 -5.57 -8.50
N PRO A 137 0.24 -6.24 -7.52
CA PRO A 137 -0.06 -7.68 -7.54
C PRO A 137 -1.27 -8.03 -8.42
N ILE A 138 -1.42 -7.38 -9.58
CA ILE A 138 -2.62 -7.48 -10.43
C ILE A 138 -2.76 -8.83 -11.17
N PHE A 139 -1.65 -9.53 -11.43
CA PHE A 139 -1.63 -10.81 -12.13
C PHE A 139 -1.06 -11.93 -11.26
N THR A 140 -1.17 -11.79 -9.93
CA THR A 140 -0.67 -12.80 -8.99
C THR A 140 -1.49 -14.08 -9.05
N GLU A 141 -0.80 -15.22 -8.97
CA GLU A 141 -1.41 -16.55 -8.95
C GLU A 141 -1.28 -17.25 -7.59
N ILE A 142 -0.39 -16.71 -6.73
CA ILE A 142 -0.13 -17.23 -5.38
C ILE A 142 0.20 -16.07 -4.43
N LEU A 143 0.07 -16.30 -3.13
CA LEU A 143 0.66 -15.40 -2.13
C LEU A 143 2.18 -15.53 -2.20
N PRO A 144 2.93 -14.41 -2.33
CA PRO A 144 4.34 -14.46 -2.74
C PRO A 144 5.31 -14.92 -1.63
N HIS A 145 4.86 -14.94 -0.38
CA HIS A 145 5.71 -15.25 0.76
C HIS A 145 5.09 -16.35 1.64
N TRP A 146 5.92 -17.31 2.10
CA TRP A 146 5.46 -18.45 2.90
C TRP A 146 4.69 -18.05 4.17
N ALA A 147 5.13 -16.99 4.87
CA ALA A 147 4.46 -16.51 6.08
C ALA A 147 3.08 -15.91 5.79
N MET A 148 2.88 -15.30 4.60
CA MET A 148 1.56 -14.85 4.16
C MET A 148 0.63 -16.05 3.95
N GLY A 149 1.13 -17.12 3.33
CA GLY A 149 0.38 -18.36 3.17
C GLY A 149 0.02 -19.02 4.50
N LEU A 150 0.96 -19.02 5.45
CA LEU A 150 0.72 -19.55 6.79
C LEU A 150 -0.39 -18.76 7.52
N LEU A 151 -0.31 -17.43 7.52
CA LEU A 151 -1.33 -16.57 8.14
C LEU A 151 -2.69 -16.69 7.45
N ALA A 152 -2.71 -16.80 6.13
CA ALA A 152 -3.95 -16.99 5.37
C ALA A 152 -4.66 -18.32 5.68
N GLN A 153 -3.90 -19.36 6.04
CA GLN A 153 -4.44 -20.70 6.36
C GLN A 153 -4.71 -20.89 7.86
N THR A 154 -4.19 -20.02 8.72
CA THR A 154 -4.40 -20.11 10.16
C THR A 154 -5.83 -19.67 10.51
N PRO A 155 -6.60 -20.49 11.28
CA PRO A 155 -7.92 -20.10 11.76
C PRO A 155 -7.88 -18.76 12.49
N ILE A 156 -8.81 -17.87 12.17
CA ILE A 156 -8.79 -16.51 12.69
C ILE A 156 -8.92 -16.46 14.22
N GLU A 157 -9.57 -17.45 14.82
CA GLU A 157 -9.72 -17.59 16.27
C GLU A 157 -8.37 -17.79 16.96
N ILE A 158 -7.43 -18.51 16.33
CA ILE A 158 -6.06 -18.68 16.81
C ILE A 158 -5.32 -17.34 16.75
N ILE A 159 -5.48 -16.61 15.66
CA ILE A 159 -4.86 -15.28 15.50
C ILE A 159 -5.42 -14.32 16.55
N HIS A 160 -6.72 -14.33 16.80
CA HIS A 160 -7.33 -13.55 17.87
C HIS A 160 -6.76 -13.91 19.25
N ALA A 161 -6.55 -15.19 19.53
CA ALA A 161 -5.95 -15.61 20.79
C ALA A 161 -4.51 -15.09 20.94
N ILE A 162 -3.69 -15.18 19.89
CA ILE A 162 -2.32 -14.66 19.84
C ILE A 162 -2.30 -13.14 20.09
N ASP A 163 -3.18 -12.41 19.42
CA ASP A 163 -3.27 -10.94 19.51
C ASP A 163 -3.78 -10.50 20.91
N ASN A 164 -4.83 -11.13 21.42
CA ASN A 164 -5.40 -10.86 22.75
C ASN A 164 -4.41 -11.14 23.89
N LEU A 165 -3.61 -12.19 23.76
CA LEU A 165 -2.51 -12.51 24.70
C LEU A 165 -1.30 -11.59 24.51
N ARG A 166 -1.33 -10.70 23.53
CA ARG A 166 -0.24 -9.77 23.24
C ARG A 166 1.11 -10.48 23.00
N LEU A 167 1.09 -11.66 22.36
CA LEU A 167 2.31 -12.45 22.19
C LEU A 167 3.38 -11.71 21.39
N ALA A 168 2.99 -10.94 20.37
CA ALA A 168 3.95 -10.12 19.61
C ALA A 168 4.65 -9.07 20.49
N TYR A 169 3.96 -8.50 21.48
CA TYR A 169 4.53 -7.56 22.45
C TYR A 169 5.52 -8.26 23.40
N TRP A 170 5.12 -9.38 23.98
CA TRP A 170 5.99 -10.14 24.90
C TRP A 170 7.25 -10.68 24.21
N PHE A 171 7.16 -11.02 22.94
CA PHE A 171 8.27 -11.52 22.13
C PHE A 171 8.81 -10.48 21.13
N ALA A 172 8.67 -9.19 21.44
CA ALA A 172 9.04 -8.09 20.53
C ALA A 172 10.46 -8.19 19.94
N PRO A 173 11.52 -8.56 20.70
CA PRO A 173 12.85 -8.71 20.11
C PRO A 173 12.90 -9.77 19.00
N LEU A 174 12.25 -10.92 19.22
CA LEU A 174 12.16 -12.00 18.23
C LEU A 174 11.34 -11.58 17.00
N VAL A 175 10.21 -10.90 17.22
CA VAL A 175 9.36 -10.38 16.12
C VAL A 175 10.15 -9.40 15.27
N ARG A 176 10.91 -8.47 15.87
CA ARG A 176 11.78 -7.52 15.17
C ARG A 176 12.87 -8.21 14.36
N GLU A 177 13.53 -9.20 14.93
CA GLU A 177 14.58 -9.95 14.25
C GLU A 177 14.04 -10.71 13.04
N VAL A 178 12.94 -11.45 13.20
CA VAL A 178 12.31 -12.22 12.12
C VAL A 178 11.82 -11.30 11.02
N MET A 179 11.01 -10.30 11.37
CA MET A 179 10.46 -9.37 10.37
C MET A 179 11.57 -8.54 9.70
N GLY A 180 12.58 -8.10 10.45
CA GLY A 180 13.72 -7.40 9.89
C GLY A 180 14.53 -8.27 8.92
N THR A 181 14.71 -9.55 9.23
CA THR A 181 15.40 -10.50 8.33
C THR A 181 14.61 -10.72 7.04
N GLU A 182 13.28 -10.93 7.14
CA GLU A 182 12.44 -11.11 5.96
C GLU A 182 12.35 -9.81 5.14
N ARG A 183 12.28 -8.65 5.79
CA ARG A 183 12.26 -7.36 5.09
C ARG A 183 13.55 -7.09 4.30
N ARG A 184 14.72 -7.48 4.83
CA ARG A 184 15.99 -7.34 4.13
C ARG A 184 16.05 -8.13 2.82
N LYS A 185 15.30 -9.24 2.69
CA LYS A 185 15.28 -10.06 1.47
C LYS A 185 14.55 -9.40 0.28
N VAL A 186 13.69 -8.42 0.54
CA VAL A 186 12.95 -7.68 -0.48
C VAL A 186 13.56 -6.30 -0.80
N LEU A 187 14.79 -6.06 -0.33
CA LEU A 187 15.59 -4.87 -0.61
C LEU A 187 16.84 -5.23 -1.41
N TYR A 188 17.16 -4.43 -2.43
CA TYR A 188 18.41 -4.60 -3.19
C TYR A 188 19.65 -4.44 -2.30
N ASN A 189 19.65 -3.42 -1.44
CA ASN A 189 20.69 -3.21 -0.47
C ASN A 189 20.16 -3.37 0.98
N PRO A 190 20.34 -4.54 1.60
CA PRO A 190 19.87 -4.81 2.95
C PRO A 190 20.42 -3.87 4.02
N SER A 191 21.59 -3.23 3.79
CA SER A 191 22.20 -2.30 4.75
C SER A 191 21.47 -0.97 4.88
N LEU A 192 20.56 -0.66 3.96
CA LEU A 192 19.68 0.52 4.05
C LEU A 192 18.65 0.39 5.17
N LEU A 193 18.38 -0.82 5.65
CA LEU A 193 17.40 -1.05 6.71
C LEU A 193 18.10 -0.92 8.08
N THR A 194 17.88 0.19 8.75
CA THR A 194 18.41 0.49 10.08
C THR A 194 17.60 -0.18 11.20
N GLU A 195 18.13 -0.19 12.43
CA GLU A 195 17.38 -0.65 13.60
C GLU A 195 16.15 0.23 13.89
N GLU A 196 16.23 1.52 13.60
CA GLU A 196 15.08 2.42 13.68
C GLU A 196 14.00 2.05 12.66
N ASP A 197 14.39 1.72 11.43
CA ASP A 197 13.44 1.24 10.42
C ASP A 197 12.74 -0.03 10.87
N ILE A 198 13.48 -1.00 11.41
CA ILE A 198 12.90 -2.25 11.92
C ILE A 198 11.92 -1.96 13.06
N TYR A 199 12.28 -1.05 13.97
CA TYR A 199 11.38 -0.64 15.05
C TYR A 199 10.06 -0.08 14.51
N TRP A 200 10.10 0.88 13.57
CA TRP A 200 8.89 1.51 13.06
C TRP A 200 8.08 0.60 12.13
N ILE A 201 8.72 -0.23 11.30
CA ILE A 201 8.04 -1.21 10.46
C ILE A 201 7.27 -2.23 11.30
N THR A 202 7.84 -2.66 12.42
CA THR A 202 7.23 -3.66 13.30
C THR A 202 6.31 -3.07 14.36
N TYR A 203 6.37 -1.76 14.58
CA TYR A 203 5.61 -1.06 15.64
C TYR A 203 4.12 -1.40 15.66
N PRO A 204 3.37 -1.33 14.53
CA PRO A 204 1.95 -1.65 14.55
C PRO A 204 1.65 -3.09 14.99
N PHE A 205 2.48 -4.04 14.61
CA PHE A 205 2.30 -5.46 14.97
C PHE A 205 2.57 -5.74 16.46
N ILE A 206 3.47 -4.99 17.05
CA ILE A 206 3.90 -5.18 18.44
C ILE A 206 3.04 -4.35 19.39
N GLU A 207 2.79 -3.09 19.06
CA GLU A 207 2.22 -2.11 19.99
C GLU A 207 0.71 -1.91 19.82
N ILE A 208 0.18 -2.14 18.59
CA ILE A 208 -1.23 -1.82 18.30
C ILE A 208 -2.07 -3.10 18.22
N PRO A 209 -2.98 -3.35 19.19
CA PRO A 209 -3.89 -4.49 19.16
C PRO A 209 -4.74 -4.53 17.90
N GLY A 210 -5.03 -5.73 17.41
CA GLY A 210 -5.85 -5.96 16.23
C GLY A 210 -5.05 -5.94 14.92
N THR A 211 -3.80 -5.45 14.91
CA THR A 211 -3.00 -5.41 13.67
C THR A 211 -2.78 -6.79 13.08
N LEU A 212 -2.37 -7.77 13.90
CA LEU A 212 -2.13 -9.14 13.43
C LEU A 212 -3.41 -9.79 12.90
N VAL A 213 -4.53 -9.58 13.61
CA VAL A 213 -5.86 -10.09 13.21
C VAL A 213 -6.24 -9.53 11.84
N LYS A 214 -6.14 -8.22 11.66
CA LYS A 214 -6.56 -7.57 10.42
C LYS A 214 -5.65 -7.90 9.24
N VAL A 215 -4.35 -8.02 9.44
CA VAL A 215 -3.42 -8.49 8.41
C VAL A 215 -3.73 -9.93 8.00
N ALA A 216 -4.06 -10.81 8.96
CA ALA A 216 -4.45 -12.18 8.65
C ALA A 216 -5.79 -12.24 7.87
N GLU A 217 -6.80 -11.43 8.24
CA GLU A 217 -8.06 -11.31 7.49
C GLU A 217 -7.82 -10.87 6.04
N GLU A 218 -7.00 -9.85 5.82
CA GLU A 218 -6.64 -9.38 4.49
C GLU A 218 -5.93 -10.45 3.65
N LEU A 219 -5.05 -11.24 4.27
CA LEU A 219 -4.38 -12.35 3.60
C LEU A 219 -5.36 -13.50 3.27
N GLN A 220 -6.35 -13.77 4.14
CA GLN A 220 -7.42 -14.73 3.85
C GLN A 220 -8.29 -14.27 2.68
N ILE A 221 -8.63 -12.97 2.62
CA ILE A 221 -9.34 -12.38 1.49
C ILE A 221 -8.49 -12.50 0.22
N ALA A 222 -7.22 -12.11 0.26
CA ALA A 222 -6.32 -12.20 -0.89
C ALA A 222 -6.17 -13.63 -1.42
N ALA A 223 -5.99 -14.61 -0.52
CA ALA A 223 -5.90 -16.02 -0.90
C ALA A 223 -7.18 -16.51 -1.58
N LYS A 224 -8.35 -16.12 -1.08
CA LYS A 224 -9.66 -16.43 -1.67
C LYS A 224 -9.83 -15.78 -3.05
N GLU A 225 -9.42 -14.53 -3.20
CA GLU A 225 -9.49 -13.81 -4.48
C GLU A 225 -8.59 -14.45 -5.54
N ILE A 226 -7.38 -14.88 -5.17
CA ILE A 226 -6.47 -15.60 -6.04
C ILE A 226 -7.07 -16.95 -6.45
N GLU A 227 -7.63 -17.70 -5.51
CA GLU A 227 -8.30 -18.97 -5.80
C GLU A 227 -9.51 -18.79 -6.72
N ASN A 228 -10.38 -17.81 -6.46
CA ASN A 228 -11.50 -17.48 -7.31
C ASN A 228 -11.05 -17.15 -8.73
N LEU A 229 -9.97 -16.38 -8.88
CA LEU A 229 -9.39 -16.08 -10.19
C LEU A 229 -8.93 -17.34 -10.91
N ARG A 230 -8.24 -18.25 -10.19
CA ARG A 230 -7.71 -19.52 -10.73
C ARG A 230 -8.81 -20.45 -11.22
N ILE A 231 -9.92 -20.55 -10.50
CA ILE A 231 -11.07 -21.40 -10.87
C ILE A 231 -12.13 -20.66 -11.69
N ASN A 232 -11.79 -19.47 -12.20
CA ASN A 232 -12.64 -18.61 -13.04
C ASN A 232 -13.98 -18.23 -12.39
N GLN A 233 -14.00 -18.07 -11.08
CA GLN A 233 -15.13 -17.52 -10.33
C GLN A 233 -15.05 -15.98 -10.28
N PRO A 234 -16.18 -15.30 -9.99
CA PRO A 234 -16.17 -13.85 -9.77
C PRO A 234 -15.15 -13.47 -8.68
N SER A 235 -14.29 -12.52 -9.00
CA SER A 235 -13.29 -12.00 -8.07
C SER A 235 -13.04 -10.51 -8.29
N MET A 236 -12.62 -9.81 -7.24
CA MET A 236 -12.20 -8.41 -7.32
C MET A 236 -11.01 -8.27 -8.29
N LEU A 237 -10.03 -9.17 -8.21
CA LEU A 237 -8.87 -9.16 -9.11
C LEU A 237 -9.29 -9.21 -10.58
N LYS A 238 -10.22 -10.10 -10.94
CA LYS A 238 -10.74 -10.19 -12.30
C LYS A 238 -11.50 -8.94 -12.70
N ASN A 239 -12.29 -8.37 -11.80
CA ASN A 239 -13.00 -7.13 -12.05
C ASN A 239 -12.03 -5.96 -12.30
N ILE A 240 -10.97 -5.84 -11.51
CA ILE A 240 -9.93 -4.82 -11.73
C ILE A 240 -9.27 -5.05 -13.10
N GLN A 241 -8.84 -6.28 -13.42
CA GLN A 241 -8.23 -6.61 -14.71
C GLN A 241 -9.15 -6.23 -15.90
N ASN A 242 -10.43 -6.50 -15.81
CA ASN A 242 -11.42 -6.17 -16.87
C ASN A 242 -11.63 -4.65 -17.04
N ASN A 243 -11.43 -3.88 -15.97
CA ASN A 243 -11.63 -2.43 -15.96
C ASN A 243 -10.35 -1.62 -16.21
N LEU A 244 -9.18 -2.24 -16.37
CA LEU A 244 -7.93 -1.54 -16.69
C LEU A 244 -8.04 -0.64 -17.93
N LYS A 245 -8.75 -1.08 -18.95
CA LYS A 245 -9.03 -0.33 -20.18
C LYS A 245 -9.84 0.95 -19.99
N ASN A 246 -10.51 1.10 -18.85
CA ASN A 246 -11.32 2.27 -18.50
C ASN A 246 -10.51 3.33 -17.74
N ILE A 247 -9.25 3.06 -17.43
CA ILE A 247 -8.38 4.01 -16.71
C ILE A 247 -7.91 5.06 -17.69
N GLU A 248 -8.49 6.26 -17.60
CA GLU A 248 -8.22 7.37 -18.51
C GLU A 248 -7.06 8.25 -18.05
N CYS A 249 -6.85 8.36 -16.73
CA CYS A 249 -5.80 9.22 -16.19
C CYS A 249 -4.42 8.76 -16.63
N PRO A 250 -3.50 9.72 -16.92
CA PRO A 250 -2.11 9.40 -17.19
C PRO A 250 -1.50 8.53 -16.10
N THR A 251 -0.94 7.39 -16.48
CA THR A 251 -0.45 6.38 -15.52
C THR A 251 1.03 6.06 -15.79
N LEU A 252 1.85 6.13 -14.73
CA LEU A 252 3.21 5.62 -14.73
C LEU A 252 3.23 4.25 -14.05
N VAL A 253 3.69 3.23 -14.77
CA VAL A 253 3.94 1.89 -14.24
C VAL A 253 5.42 1.77 -13.92
N LEU A 254 5.78 1.69 -12.64
CA LEU A 254 7.13 1.43 -12.17
C LEU A 254 7.25 -0.02 -11.72
N TRP A 255 8.34 -0.67 -12.10
CA TRP A 255 8.54 -2.07 -11.72
C TRP A 255 10.01 -2.37 -11.47
N GLY A 256 10.27 -3.06 -10.34
CA GLY A 256 11.63 -3.51 -10.01
C GLY A 256 12.08 -4.66 -10.92
N ASP A 257 13.28 -4.57 -11.49
CA ASP A 257 13.85 -5.63 -12.34
C ASP A 257 14.20 -6.90 -11.56
N GLN A 258 14.30 -6.80 -10.24
CA GLN A 258 14.61 -7.89 -9.31
C GLN A 258 13.42 -8.21 -8.38
N ASP A 259 12.21 -7.79 -8.71
CA ASP A 259 11.03 -8.14 -7.91
C ASP A 259 10.77 -9.66 -8.00
N SER A 260 11.12 -10.36 -6.91
CA SER A 260 10.96 -11.81 -6.79
C SER A 260 9.52 -12.21 -6.42
N TRP A 261 8.68 -11.27 -6.00
CA TRP A 261 7.28 -11.50 -5.67
C TRP A 261 6.39 -11.42 -6.91
N PHE A 262 6.61 -10.38 -7.72
CA PHE A 262 5.86 -10.17 -8.95
C PHE A 262 6.83 -9.82 -10.07
N PRO A 263 7.02 -10.72 -11.06
CA PRO A 263 8.05 -10.53 -12.08
C PRO A 263 7.77 -9.30 -12.96
N PRO A 264 8.82 -8.66 -13.53
CA PRO A 264 8.69 -7.48 -14.39
C PRO A 264 7.72 -7.65 -15.57
N SER A 265 7.53 -8.87 -16.05
CA SER A 265 6.54 -9.21 -17.09
C SER A 265 5.10 -8.86 -16.69
N HIS A 266 4.80 -8.78 -15.37
CA HIS A 266 3.50 -8.28 -14.89
C HIS A 266 3.37 -6.77 -15.14
N GLY A 267 4.45 -5.99 -14.99
CA GLY A 267 4.49 -4.57 -15.33
C GLY A 267 4.31 -4.33 -16.83
N GLU A 268 4.99 -5.12 -17.67
CA GLU A 268 4.85 -5.10 -19.12
C GLU A 268 3.41 -5.40 -19.54
N LYS A 269 2.82 -6.45 -18.96
CA LYS A 269 1.44 -6.83 -19.20
C LYS A 269 0.46 -5.75 -18.74
N LEU A 270 0.67 -5.17 -17.55
CA LEU A 270 -0.17 -4.07 -17.05
C LEU A 270 -0.14 -2.87 -18.00
N HIS A 271 1.05 -2.46 -18.46
CA HIS A 271 1.21 -1.40 -19.43
C HIS A 271 0.43 -1.64 -20.73
N GLN A 272 0.37 -2.89 -21.23
CA GLN A 272 -0.39 -3.23 -22.43
C GLN A 272 -1.92 -3.10 -22.26
N TYR A 273 -2.43 -3.26 -21.04
CA TYR A 273 -3.87 -3.12 -20.74
C TYR A 273 -4.30 -1.68 -20.46
N LEU A 274 -3.37 -0.80 -20.11
CA LEU A 274 -3.66 0.59 -19.76
C LEU A 274 -3.58 1.49 -21.02
N PRO A 275 -4.66 2.20 -21.38
CA PRO A 275 -4.71 2.98 -22.62
C PRO A 275 -3.75 4.19 -22.62
N ASN A 276 -3.48 4.76 -21.44
CA ASN A 276 -2.69 5.97 -21.27
C ASN A 276 -1.60 5.74 -20.21
N SER A 277 -0.57 4.95 -20.56
CA SER A 277 0.47 4.62 -19.58
C SER A 277 1.88 4.67 -20.15
N ARG A 278 2.85 4.82 -19.25
CA ARG A 278 4.27 4.61 -19.49
C ARG A 278 4.78 3.52 -18.57
N LEU A 279 5.69 2.71 -19.06
CA LEU A 279 6.39 1.70 -18.26
C LEU A 279 7.84 2.12 -18.06
N GLN A 280 8.32 2.03 -16.82
CA GLN A 280 9.73 2.15 -16.49
C GLN A 280 10.15 0.99 -15.57
N ILE A 281 11.09 0.18 -16.05
CA ILE A 281 11.73 -0.86 -15.25
C ILE A 281 12.89 -0.25 -14.49
N LEU A 282 12.80 -0.34 -13.16
CA LEU A 282 13.79 0.21 -12.23
C LEU A 282 14.92 -0.82 -12.03
N LYS A 283 16.17 -0.40 -12.35
CA LYS A 283 17.35 -1.27 -12.20
C LYS A 283 17.73 -1.45 -10.75
N ASN A 284 18.18 -2.68 -10.40
CA ASN A 284 18.60 -3.04 -9.04
C ASN A 284 17.49 -2.73 -8.02
N CYS A 285 16.25 -3.01 -8.37
CA CYS A 285 15.09 -2.71 -7.56
C CYS A 285 14.28 -3.98 -7.30
N TYR A 286 14.06 -4.26 -6.03
CA TYR A 286 13.25 -5.38 -5.54
C TYR A 286 11.80 -4.95 -5.30
N HIS A 287 11.02 -5.78 -4.60
CA HIS A 287 9.60 -5.53 -4.37
C HIS A 287 9.34 -4.25 -3.57
N ASP A 288 10.11 -3.98 -2.51
CA ASP A 288 9.97 -2.78 -1.67
C ASP A 288 10.76 -1.59 -2.28
N ALA A 289 10.24 -1.08 -3.38
CA ALA A 289 10.90 -0.05 -4.18
C ALA A 289 10.95 1.30 -3.45
N SER A 290 9.88 1.68 -2.75
CA SER A 290 9.77 2.95 -2.03
C SER A 290 10.76 3.06 -0.85
N THR A 291 11.22 1.93 -0.32
CA THR A 291 12.26 1.87 0.71
C THR A 291 13.65 1.64 0.11
N GLY A 292 13.78 0.60 -0.71
CA GLY A 292 15.09 0.12 -1.18
C GLY A 292 15.68 0.92 -2.34
N SER A 293 14.85 1.67 -3.07
CA SER A 293 15.23 2.42 -4.28
C SER A 293 14.56 3.80 -4.33
N ALA A 294 14.33 4.41 -3.17
CA ALA A 294 13.55 5.64 -3.02
C ALA A 294 14.01 6.79 -3.94
N ASP A 295 15.31 7.00 -4.08
CA ASP A 295 15.85 8.08 -4.93
C ASP A 295 15.45 7.90 -6.39
N VAL A 296 15.56 6.67 -6.90
CA VAL A 296 15.19 6.33 -8.29
C VAL A 296 13.68 6.44 -8.49
N VAL A 297 12.90 5.96 -7.52
CA VAL A 297 11.43 6.07 -7.50
C VAL A 297 11.00 7.54 -7.50
N ASN A 298 11.55 8.35 -6.60
CA ASN A 298 11.23 9.79 -6.51
C ASN A 298 11.60 10.54 -7.80
N ALA A 299 12.76 10.24 -8.39
CA ALA A 299 13.18 10.84 -9.66
C ALA A 299 12.20 10.50 -10.81
N ALA A 300 11.80 9.23 -10.93
CA ALA A 300 10.84 8.78 -11.93
C ALA A 300 9.46 9.43 -11.76
N ILE A 301 8.98 9.54 -10.52
CA ILE A 301 7.73 10.23 -10.18
C ILE A 301 7.81 11.70 -10.61
N LEU A 302 8.86 12.42 -10.21
CA LEU A 302 9.01 13.83 -10.52
C LEU A 302 9.16 14.09 -12.03
N GLU A 303 9.87 13.23 -12.75
CA GLU A 303 9.99 13.29 -14.21
C GLU A 303 8.62 13.13 -14.88
N PHE A 304 7.86 12.11 -14.52
CA PHE A 304 6.50 11.86 -15.03
C PHE A 304 5.55 13.03 -14.75
N LEU A 305 5.63 13.63 -13.55
CA LEU A 305 4.75 14.72 -13.17
C LEU A 305 5.08 16.06 -13.81
N LYS A 306 6.34 16.26 -14.25
CA LYS A 306 6.77 17.45 -15.00
C LYS A 306 6.35 17.40 -16.46
N ASP A 307 6.10 16.22 -17.02
CA ASP A 307 5.74 16.08 -18.42
C ASP A 307 4.30 16.53 -18.66
N THR A 308 4.17 17.71 -19.28
CA THR A 308 2.88 18.31 -19.66
C THR A 308 2.28 17.70 -20.93
N ASN A 309 3.06 16.94 -21.71
CA ASN A 309 2.61 16.31 -22.95
C ASN A 309 1.84 14.99 -22.70
N PHE A 310 1.79 14.55 -21.47
CA PHE A 310 1.07 13.38 -21.04
C PHE A 310 -0.28 13.82 -20.42
N CYS A 311 -1.14 14.38 -21.28
CA CYS A 311 -2.51 14.79 -20.95
C CYS A 311 -3.51 14.04 -21.80
#